data_0ee761ca91656bb8c27d1cda470a7f91
#
_entry.id   0ee761ca91656bb8c27d1cda470a7f91
#
_cell.length_a   1.000
_cell.length_b   1.000
_cell.length_c   1.000
_cell.angle_alpha   90.00
_cell.angle_beta   90.00
_cell.angle_gamma   90.00
#
_symmetry.space_group_name_H-M   'P 1'
#
loop_
_entity.id
_entity.type
_entity.pdbx_description
1 polymer ?
#
loop_
_entity_poly.entity_id
_entity_poly.type
_entity_poly.pdbx_seq_one_letter_code
_entity_poly.pdbx_strand_id
1 'polypeptide(L)'
;MGIGPEFLQDLLDQVEGSLAAAIGTPDGLLVEGVRKRPLDLEAAIAEHAALWRQARAAYARSLGAEEVGELLVGGTGVVGYLRSMRTRDPEPLFL
;
A
#
# COMPACT_ATOMS: atom_id res chain seq x y z
N MET A 1 7.50 -10.71 14.36
CA MET A 1 6.52 -9.86 14.98
C MET A 1 5.55 -9.36 13.92
N GLY A 2 4.28 -9.57 14.14
CA GLY A 2 3.28 -9.14 13.19
C GLY A 2 2.92 -7.68 13.34
N ILE A 3 2.35 -7.12 12.28
CA ILE A 3 1.79 -5.78 12.32
C ILE A 3 0.29 -5.96 12.49
N GLY A 4 -0.24 -5.50 13.60
CA GLY A 4 -1.63 -5.68 13.91
C GLY A 4 -2.48 -4.48 13.54
N PRO A 5 -3.80 -4.60 13.73
CA PRO A 5 -4.71 -3.50 13.43
C PRO A 5 -4.45 -2.25 14.26
N GLU A 6 -3.86 -2.41 15.43
CA GLU A 6 -3.54 -1.27 16.27
C GLU A 6 -2.52 -0.35 15.63
N PHE A 7 -1.50 -0.93 14.99
CA PHE A 7 -0.53 -0.15 14.25
C PHE A 7 -1.20 0.64 13.13
N LEU A 8 -2.08 0.00 12.39
CA LEU A 8 -2.78 0.64 11.30
C LEU A 8 -3.72 1.72 11.81
N GLN A 9 -4.40 1.47 12.93
CA GLN A 9 -5.30 2.45 13.51
C GLN A 9 -4.53 3.69 13.98
N ASP A 10 -3.37 3.49 14.59
CA ASP A 10 -2.52 4.61 15.01
C ASP A 10 -2.07 5.43 13.80
N LEU A 11 -1.68 4.76 12.73
CA LEU A 11 -1.28 5.42 11.52
C LEU A 11 -2.43 6.23 10.93
N LEU A 12 -3.61 5.65 10.88
CA LEU A 12 -4.81 6.29 10.38
C LEU A 12 -5.15 7.53 11.21
N ASP A 13 -5.00 7.43 12.52
CA ASP A 13 -5.31 8.54 13.44
C ASP A 13 -4.30 9.68 13.31
N GLN A 14 -3.06 9.37 12.96
CA GLN A 14 -2.02 10.38 12.86
C GLN A 14 -2.08 11.18 11.56
N VAL A 15 -2.68 10.61 10.53
CA VAL A 15 -2.75 11.28 9.23
C VAL A 15 -4.13 11.91 9.07
N GLU A 16 -4.16 13.23 9.14
CA GLU A 16 -5.41 13.96 9.00
C GLU A 16 -6.00 13.75 7.61
N GLY A 17 -7.29 13.49 7.55
CA GLY A 17 -7.98 13.27 6.30
C GLY A 17 -7.84 11.85 5.76
N SER A 18 -7.16 10.97 6.46
CA SER A 18 -7.03 9.61 5.99
C SER A 18 -8.36 8.86 6.07
N LEU A 19 -8.59 8.00 5.08
CA LEU A 19 -9.83 7.22 4.98
C LEU A 19 -9.65 5.78 5.40
N ALA A 20 -8.49 5.24 5.15
CA ALA A 20 -8.22 3.84 5.42
C ALA A 20 -6.71 3.59 5.41
N ALA A 21 -6.30 2.54 6.07
CA ALA A 21 -4.94 2.04 6.01
C ALA A 21 -5.00 0.52 5.91
N ALA A 22 -4.10 -0.05 5.13
CA ALA A 22 -4.13 -1.48 4.90
C ALA A 22 -2.73 -2.02 4.64
N ILE A 23 -2.56 -3.29 4.90
CA ILE A 23 -1.34 -4.03 4.61
C ILE A 23 -1.72 -5.17 3.68
N GLY A 24 -0.95 -5.33 2.62
CA GLY A 24 -1.20 -6.38 1.67
C GLY A 24 0.08 -7.01 1.16
N THR A 25 -0.07 -8.07 0.40
CA THR A 25 1.04 -8.77 -0.23
C THR A 25 1.27 -8.24 -1.63
N PRO A 26 2.45 -8.50 -2.22
CA PRO A 26 2.70 -8.11 -3.61
C PRO A 26 1.73 -8.73 -4.61
N ASP A 27 1.13 -9.86 -4.24
CA ASP A 27 0.13 -10.52 -5.09
C ASP A 27 -1.25 -9.87 -5.01
N GLY A 28 -1.41 -8.91 -4.10
CA GLY A 28 -2.66 -8.20 -3.99
C GLY A 28 -3.64 -8.75 -2.96
N LEU A 29 -3.14 -9.54 -2.00
CA LEU A 29 -3.97 -10.08 -0.94
C LEU A 29 -3.96 -9.16 0.27
N LEU A 30 -5.12 -8.86 0.79
CA LEU A 30 -5.25 -8.05 1.99
C LEU A 30 -4.84 -8.88 3.21
N VAL A 31 -3.90 -8.36 3.98
CA VAL A 31 -3.45 -8.98 5.22
C VAL A 31 -4.18 -8.39 6.42
N GLU A 32 -4.23 -7.08 6.48
CA GLU A 32 -4.87 -6.37 7.58
C GLU A 32 -5.30 -5.01 7.07
N GLY A 33 -6.38 -4.47 7.61
CA GLY A 33 -6.85 -3.16 7.20
C GLY A 33 -7.79 -2.52 8.20
N VAL A 34 -7.76 -1.20 8.25
CA VAL A 34 -8.71 -0.40 9.04
C VAL A 34 -9.23 0.71 8.13
N ARG A 35 -10.46 1.14 8.37
CA ARG A 35 -11.08 2.18 7.55
C ARG A 35 -12.02 3.03 8.36
N LYS A 36 -12.12 4.29 7.97
CA LYS A 36 -13.05 5.24 8.57
C LYS A 36 -14.36 5.33 7.79
N ARG A 37 -14.33 4.85 6.54
CA ARG A 37 -15.51 4.83 5.66
C ARG A 37 -15.64 3.48 5.02
N PRO A 38 -16.85 3.11 4.55
CA PRO A 38 -17.01 1.88 3.79
C PRO A 38 -16.21 1.94 2.50
N LEU A 39 -15.13 1.16 2.44
CA LEU A 39 -14.27 1.04 1.28
C LEU A 39 -13.97 -0.42 1.08
N ASP A 40 -13.87 -0.82 -0.18
CA ASP A 40 -13.47 -2.18 -0.51
C ASP A 40 -11.94 -2.26 -0.43
N LEU A 41 -11.42 -2.58 0.74
CA LEU A 41 -9.98 -2.66 0.95
C LEU A 41 -9.34 -3.81 0.19
N GLU A 42 -10.06 -4.90 -0.02
CA GLU A 42 -9.53 -6.00 -0.80
C GLU A 42 -9.27 -5.58 -2.24
N ALA A 43 -10.23 -4.87 -2.84
CA ALA A 43 -10.06 -4.35 -4.18
C ALA A 43 -8.97 -3.29 -4.23
N ALA A 44 -8.92 -2.40 -3.24
CA ALA A 44 -7.92 -1.35 -3.20
C ALA A 44 -6.50 -1.93 -3.12
N ILE A 45 -6.30 -2.92 -2.28
CA ILE A 45 -5.00 -3.58 -2.17
C ILE A 45 -4.63 -4.29 -3.47
N ALA A 46 -5.57 -5.01 -4.06
CA ALA A 46 -5.30 -5.72 -5.31
C ALA A 46 -4.90 -4.75 -6.42
N GLU A 47 -5.60 -3.63 -6.52
CA GLU A 47 -5.31 -2.63 -7.54
C GLU A 47 -3.98 -1.92 -7.31
N HIS A 48 -3.69 -1.56 -6.06
CA HIS A 48 -2.42 -0.92 -5.74
C HIS A 48 -1.24 -1.86 -5.92
N ALA A 49 -1.39 -3.12 -5.58
CA ALA A 49 -0.34 -4.11 -5.82
C ALA A 49 -0.04 -4.23 -7.32
N ALA A 50 -1.08 -4.22 -8.15
CA ALA A 50 -0.90 -4.27 -9.60
C ALA A 50 -0.17 -3.03 -10.13
N LEU A 51 -0.54 -1.85 -9.64
CA LEU A 51 0.15 -0.61 -10.01
C LEU A 51 1.61 -0.63 -9.61
N TRP A 52 1.88 -1.12 -8.40
CA TRP A 52 3.24 -1.22 -7.91
C TRP A 52 4.10 -2.15 -8.75
N ARG A 53 3.55 -3.32 -9.12
CA ARG A 53 4.26 -4.26 -9.99
C ARG A 53 4.56 -3.65 -11.36
N GLN A 54 3.61 -2.91 -11.91
CA GLN A 54 3.81 -2.22 -13.19
C GLN A 54 4.87 -1.12 -13.08
N ALA A 55 4.84 -0.37 -12.00
CA ALA A 55 5.82 0.68 -11.77
C ALA A 55 7.23 0.10 -11.63
N ARG A 56 7.36 -1.01 -10.91
CA ARG A 56 8.65 -1.69 -10.78
C ARG A 56 9.20 -2.12 -12.13
N ALA A 57 8.36 -2.75 -12.92
CA ALA A 57 8.76 -3.22 -14.24
C ALA A 57 9.17 -2.07 -15.16
N ALA A 58 8.38 -1.01 -15.17
CA ALA A 58 8.64 0.16 -16.01
C ALA A 58 9.94 0.86 -15.61
N TYR A 59 10.14 1.05 -14.33
CA TYR A 59 11.33 1.75 -13.84
C TYR A 59 12.59 0.93 -14.05
N ALA A 60 12.52 -0.38 -13.90
CA ALA A 60 13.65 -1.25 -14.19
C ALA A 60 14.04 -1.18 -15.67
N ARG A 61 13.04 -1.22 -16.56
CA ARG A 61 13.31 -1.20 -18.00
C ARG A 61 13.79 0.14 -18.51
N SER A 62 13.15 1.22 -18.05
CA SER A 62 13.32 2.53 -18.64
C SER A 62 14.30 3.42 -17.92
N LEU A 63 14.42 3.25 -16.61
CA LEU A 63 15.21 4.16 -15.79
C LEU A 63 16.32 3.46 -15.01
N GLY A 64 16.42 2.14 -15.14
CA GLY A 64 17.47 1.38 -14.48
C GLY A 64 17.31 1.29 -12.97
N ALA A 65 16.14 1.62 -12.44
CA ALA A 65 15.86 1.51 -11.03
C ALA A 65 15.34 0.12 -10.71
N GLU A 66 16.05 -0.61 -9.89
CA GLU A 66 15.69 -1.99 -9.57
C GLU A 66 14.57 -2.09 -8.55
N GLU A 67 14.39 -1.06 -7.76
CA GLU A 67 13.36 -1.06 -6.72
C GLU A 67 12.52 0.19 -6.78
N VAL A 68 11.24 0.03 -6.49
CA VAL A 68 10.32 1.13 -6.28
C VAL A 68 9.77 0.98 -4.87
N GLY A 69 10.21 1.86 -3.99
CA GLY A 69 9.82 1.77 -2.58
C GLY A 69 8.52 2.47 -2.25
N GLU A 70 8.13 3.43 -3.06
CA GLU A 70 6.94 4.23 -2.79
C GLU A 70 6.22 4.54 -4.08
N LEU A 71 4.90 4.67 -3.96
CA LEU A 71 4.05 5.05 -5.08
C LEU A 71 2.97 5.98 -4.56
N LEU A 72 2.81 7.11 -5.20
CA LEU A 72 1.78 8.07 -4.84
C LEU A 72 0.90 8.33 -6.05
N VAL A 73 -0.39 8.19 -5.86
CA VAL A 73 -1.37 8.40 -6.92
C VAL A 73 -2.32 9.50 -6.48
N GLY A 74 -2.34 10.61 -7.23
CA GLY A 74 -3.26 11.70 -6.97
C GLY A 74 -4.47 11.56 -7.87
N GLY A 75 -5.62 11.32 -7.28
CA GLY A 75 -6.89 11.30 -7.99
C GLY A 75 -7.71 12.52 -7.64
N THR A 76 -8.84 12.66 -8.30
CA THR A 76 -9.75 13.76 -7.98
C THR A 76 -10.37 13.51 -6.61
N GLY A 77 -10.00 14.35 -5.65
CA GLY A 77 -10.54 14.25 -4.30
C GLY A 77 -9.98 13.09 -3.47
N VAL A 78 -8.95 12.41 -3.96
CA VAL A 78 -8.37 11.29 -3.23
C VAL A 78 -6.89 11.15 -3.58
N VAL A 79 -6.11 10.72 -2.61
CA VAL A 79 -4.69 10.42 -2.82
C VAL A 79 -4.41 9.04 -2.25
N GLY A 80 -3.78 8.21 -3.05
CA GLY A 80 -3.31 6.90 -2.62
C GLY A 80 -1.81 6.93 -2.41
N TYR A 81 -1.36 6.40 -1.30
CA TYR A 81 0.07 6.29 -1.02
C TYR A 81 0.38 4.86 -0.63
N LEU A 82 1.39 4.32 -1.27
CA LEU A 82 1.83 2.95 -1.06
C LEU A 82 3.31 2.96 -0.71
N ARG A 83 3.68 2.18 0.28
CA ARG A 83 5.06 2.03 0.66
C ARG A 83 5.37 0.55 0.83
N SER A 84 6.44 0.10 0.19
CA SER A 84 6.90 -1.26 0.42
C SER A 84 7.63 -1.31 1.75
N MET A 85 7.41 -2.37 2.50
CA MET A 85 8.04 -2.55 3.81
C MET A 85 8.93 -3.77 3.75
N ARG A 86 10.11 -3.62 4.32
CA ARG A 86 11.00 -4.76 4.46
C ARG A 86 10.66 -5.49 5.73
N THR A 87 10.39 -6.77 5.58
CA THR A 87 10.16 -7.66 6.69
C THR A 87 11.13 -8.81 6.57
N ARG A 88 11.10 -9.72 7.51
CA ARG A 88 11.90 -10.93 7.42
C ARG A 88 11.54 -11.72 6.18
N ASP A 89 10.27 -11.77 5.89
CA ASP A 89 9.79 -12.36 4.64
C ASP A 89 9.92 -11.30 3.55
N PRO A 90 10.24 -11.70 2.32
CA PRO A 90 10.42 -10.72 1.25
C PRO A 90 9.10 -10.23 0.68
N GLU A 91 8.16 -9.88 1.53
CA GLU A 91 6.85 -9.41 1.11
C GLU A 91 6.71 -7.92 1.41
N PRO A 92 6.63 -7.07 0.39
CA PRO A 92 6.28 -5.67 0.62
C PRO A 92 4.84 -5.56 1.07
N LEU A 93 4.60 -4.63 1.95
CA LEU A 93 3.29 -4.37 2.51
C LEU A 93 2.91 -2.94 2.23
N PHE A 94 1.61 -2.68 2.10
CA PHE A 94 1.11 -1.40 1.66
C PHE A 94 0.03 -0.85 2.52
N LEU A 95 -0.12 0.43 2.32
CA LEU A 95 -1.24 1.00 2.86
C LEU A 95 -2.11 1.79 2.00
#